data_c569c221d4a520d6bb1caffc36c4c47a
#
_entry.id   c569c221d4a520d6bb1caffc36c4c47a
#
_cell.length_a   1.000
_cell.length_b   1.000
_cell.length_c   1.000
_cell.angle_alpha   90.00
_cell.angle_beta   90.00
_cell.angle_gamma   90.00
#
_symmetry.space_group_name_H-M   'P 1'
#
loop_
_entity.id
_entity.type
_entity.pdbx_description
1 polymer ?
#
loop_
_entity_poly.entity_id
_entity_poly.type
_entity_poly.pdbx_seq_one_letter_code
_entity_poly.pdbx_strand_id
1 'polypeptide(L)'
;MAPVADIFQAVAELSQMDVLVGIPHGEARTDGDGLTNAQIGYLMEGGSPSQNIPERPFLVPGVEEVQEPVGDKLVKAVDAALDGNSQKMMKLLESAGMIAMNSVRAYFVNGEFAPLSLATIRARARRGRKGAKQYLKQLETGPAESGLVRPLIDTGELRKLVTYVIMKKEKEVKRGST
;
A
#
# COMPACT_ATOMS: atom_id res chain seq x y z
N MET A 1 -36.45 -15.91 -2.36
CA MET A 1 -35.87 -15.69 -1.01
C MET A 1 -34.99 -16.89 -0.70
N ALA A 2 -33.70 -16.66 -0.38
CA ALA A 2 -32.81 -17.73 0.06
C ALA A 2 -33.34 -18.35 1.37
N PRO A 3 -33.18 -19.68 1.60
CA PRO A 3 -33.49 -20.28 2.87
C PRO A 3 -32.76 -19.62 4.02
N VAL A 4 -33.38 -19.49 5.19
CA VAL A 4 -32.80 -18.82 6.35
C VAL A 4 -31.44 -19.43 6.74
N ALA A 5 -31.26 -20.75 6.58
CA ALA A 5 -30.00 -21.44 6.81
C ALA A 5 -28.88 -20.95 5.89
N ASP A 6 -29.18 -20.67 4.62
CA ASP A 6 -28.20 -20.17 3.64
C ASP A 6 -27.76 -18.73 3.98
N ILE A 7 -28.68 -17.93 4.50
CA ILE A 7 -28.37 -16.57 4.97
C ILE A 7 -27.38 -16.61 6.14
N PHE A 8 -27.66 -17.45 7.16
CA PHE A 8 -26.73 -17.61 8.30
C PHE A 8 -25.35 -18.12 7.88
N GLN A 9 -25.32 -19.06 6.93
CA GLN A 9 -24.08 -19.58 6.39
C GLN A 9 -23.30 -18.48 5.65
N ALA A 10 -23.96 -17.70 4.80
CA ALA A 10 -23.35 -16.62 4.05
C ALA A 10 -22.77 -15.54 4.98
N VAL A 11 -23.50 -15.15 6.04
CA VAL A 11 -23.01 -14.21 7.05
C VAL A 11 -21.81 -14.78 7.80
N ALA A 12 -21.87 -16.06 8.19
CA ALA A 12 -20.76 -16.75 8.84
C ALA A 12 -19.53 -16.85 7.94
N GLU A 13 -19.70 -17.07 6.65
CA GLU A 13 -18.59 -17.06 5.68
C GLU A 13 -17.98 -15.67 5.54
N LEU A 14 -18.79 -14.65 5.37
CA LEU A 14 -18.33 -13.27 5.21
C LEU A 14 -17.59 -12.76 6.47
N SER A 15 -18.09 -13.11 7.66
CA SER A 15 -17.46 -12.73 8.94
C SER A 15 -16.07 -13.34 9.17
N GLN A 16 -15.67 -14.28 8.32
CA GLN A 16 -14.34 -14.92 8.34
C GLN A 16 -13.43 -14.38 7.23
N MET A 17 -13.89 -13.42 6.45
CA MET A 17 -13.12 -12.83 5.35
C MET A 17 -12.60 -11.46 5.73
N ASP A 18 -11.31 -11.25 5.51
CA ASP A 18 -10.64 -9.97 5.66
C ASP A 18 -10.07 -9.53 4.32
N VAL A 19 -10.21 -8.25 4.00
CA VAL A 19 -9.53 -7.60 2.88
C VAL A 19 -8.37 -6.81 3.44
N LEU A 20 -7.17 -7.26 3.22
CA LEU A 20 -5.94 -6.65 3.72
C LEU A 20 -5.21 -5.95 2.58
N VAL A 21 -4.72 -4.75 2.84
CA VAL A 21 -3.89 -3.99 1.88
C VAL A 21 -2.55 -3.68 2.52
N GLY A 22 -1.48 -3.89 1.79
CA GLY A 22 -0.14 -3.66 2.33
C GLY A 22 0.96 -4.24 1.45
N ILE A 23 2.14 -4.37 2.03
CA ILE A 23 3.29 -4.99 1.41
C ILE A 23 3.47 -6.37 2.03
N PRO A 24 3.29 -7.45 1.26
CA PRO A 24 3.42 -8.81 1.79
C PRO A 24 4.85 -9.08 2.26
N HIS A 25 4.95 -9.94 3.27
CA HIS A 25 6.25 -10.44 3.70
C HIS A 25 6.91 -11.20 2.55
N GLY A 26 8.19 -10.95 2.33
CA GLY A 26 8.97 -11.56 1.26
C GLY A 26 10.42 -11.75 1.69
N GLU A 27 11.25 -12.21 0.77
CA GLU A 27 12.69 -12.35 1.00
C GLU A 27 13.36 -10.99 1.24
N ALA A 28 14.52 -11.03 1.94
CA ALA A 28 15.35 -9.85 2.11
C ALA A 28 15.81 -9.30 0.77
N ARG A 29 15.97 -7.99 0.68
CA ARG A 29 16.50 -7.36 -0.53
C ARG A 29 17.97 -7.76 -0.73
N THR A 30 18.33 -8.05 -1.96
CA THR A 30 19.72 -8.41 -2.33
C THR A 30 20.66 -7.21 -2.33
N ASP A 31 20.13 -5.99 -2.36
CA ASP A 31 20.88 -4.73 -2.50
C ASP A 31 20.92 -3.87 -1.21
N GLY A 32 20.59 -4.43 -0.05
CA GLY A 32 20.44 -3.69 1.20
C GLY A 32 20.90 -4.44 2.46
N ASP A 33 20.52 -3.90 3.59
CA ASP A 33 20.93 -4.35 4.94
C ASP A 33 20.23 -5.64 5.43
N GLY A 34 19.78 -6.50 4.52
CA GLY A 34 19.05 -7.72 4.85
C GLY A 34 17.57 -7.50 5.22
N LEU A 35 17.06 -6.27 5.13
CA LEU A 35 15.67 -5.95 5.41
C LEU A 35 14.76 -6.35 4.25
N THR A 36 13.58 -6.88 4.58
CA THR A 36 12.51 -7.13 3.60
C THR A 36 11.81 -5.81 3.21
N ASN A 37 11.14 -5.80 2.05
CA ASN A 37 10.34 -4.62 1.67
C ASN A 37 9.20 -4.32 2.66
N ALA A 38 8.62 -5.35 3.29
CA ALA A 38 7.61 -5.17 4.34
C ALA A 38 8.18 -4.45 5.57
N GLN A 39 9.39 -4.83 6.02
CA GLN A 39 10.09 -4.16 7.12
C GLN A 39 10.44 -2.71 6.77
N ILE A 40 10.91 -2.46 5.54
CA ILE A 40 11.16 -1.09 5.06
C ILE A 40 9.85 -0.29 5.03
N GLY A 41 8.77 -0.87 4.53
CA GLY A 41 7.45 -0.23 4.52
C GLY A 41 7.01 0.15 5.94
N TYR A 42 7.14 -0.76 6.90
CA TYR A 42 6.83 -0.51 8.31
C TYR A 42 7.66 0.63 8.90
N LEU A 43 8.98 0.63 8.63
CA LEU A 43 9.87 1.71 9.09
C LEU A 43 9.54 3.06 8.44
N MET A 44 9.10 3.07 7.19
CA MET A 44 8.69 4.31 6.54
C MET A 44 7.35 4.82 7.07
N GLU A 45 6.39 3.93 7.35
CA GLU A 45 5.09 4.29 7.89
C GLU A 45 5.20 4.95 9.27
N GLY A 46 5.92 4.31 10.19
CA GLY A 46 6.02 4.75 11.60
C GLY A 46 7.30 5.53 11.94
N GLY A 47 8.24 5.62 11.01
CA GLY A 47 9.55 6.20 11.28
C GLY A 47 10.42 5.36 12.25
N SER A 48 11.60 5.88 12.57
CA SER A 48 12.50 5.32 13.60
C SER A 48 13.33 6.45 14.22
N PRO A 49 12.88 7.00 15.34
CA PRO A 49 13.61 8.09 16.02
C PRO A 49 15.04 7.72 16.40
N SER A 50 15.27 6.47 16.82
CA SER A 50 16.60 5.96 17.18
C SER A 50 17.58 5.92 16.01
N GLN A 51 17.07 5.80 14.79
CA GLN A 51 17.84 5.80 13.54
C GLN A 51 17.73 7.13 12.78
N ASN A 52 17.09 8.13 13.37
CA ASN A 52 16.86 9.43 12.75
C ASN A 52 16.11 9.33 11.40
N ILE A 53 15.16 8.37 11.31
CA ILE A 53 14.29 8.17 10.15
C ILE A 53 12.95 8.83 10.48
N PRO A 54 12.56 9.92 9.80
CA PRO A 54 11.24 10.52 10.00
C PRO A 54 10.14 9.60 9.43
N GLU A 55 8.98 9.64 10.06
CA GLU A 55 7.78 8.99 9.56
C GLU A 55 7.36 9.56 8.20
N ARG A 56 6.89 8.67 7.34
CA ARG A 56 6.35 8.98 6.02
C ARG A 56 5.17 8.05 5.76
N PRO A 57 4.05 8.27 6.48
CA PRO A 57 2.89 7.38 6.38
C PRO A 57 2.33 7.42 4.96
N PHE A 58 2.16 6.27 4.36
CA PHE A 58 1.63 6.11 3.01
C PHE A 58 0.46 5.12 2.97
N LEU A 59 0.46 4.15 3.89
CA LEU A 59 -0.53 3.07 3.92
C LEU A 59 -1.84 3.56 4.53
N VAL A 60 -1.76 4.05 5.77
CA VAL A 60 -2.95 4.50 6.50
C VAL A 60 -3.64 5.66 5.77
N PRO A 61 -2.95 6.79 5.44
CA PRO A 61 -3.61 7.88 4.74
C PRO A 61 -4.14 7.47 3.35
N GLY A 62 -3.40 6.62 2.62
CA GLY A 62 -3.84 6.15 1.32
C GLY A 62 -5.10 5.28 1.37
N VAL A 63 -5.34 4.55 2.45
CA VAL A 63 -6.62 3.82 2.68
C VAL A 63 -7.71 4.78 3.14
N GLU A 64 -7.41 5.72 4.01
CA GLU A 64 -8.35 6.72 4.53
C GLU A 64 -8.98 7.56 3.41
N GLU A 65 -8.21 7.94 2.39
CA GLU A 65 -8.73 8.69 1.23
C GLU A 65 -9.89 7.98 0.49
N VAL A 66 -10.01 6.67 0.62
CA VAL A 66 -11.00 5.86 -0.10
C VAL A 66 -11.91 5.07 0.83
N GLN A 67 -12.04 5.46 2.10
CA GLN A 67 -12.92 4.79 3.06
C GLN A 67 -14.36 4.66 2.57
N GLU A 68 -14.91 5.73 2.01
CA GLU A 68 -16.30 5.76 1.53
C GLU A 68 -16.52 4.80 0.35
N PRO A 69 -15.79 4.88 -0.79
CA PRO A 69 -15.98 3.93 -1.89
C PRO A 69 -15.63 2.49 -1.54
N VAL A 70 -14.70 2.24 -0.62
CA VAL A 70 -14.42 0.90 -0.10
C VAL A 70 -15.59 0.40 0.73
N GLY A 71 -16.11 1.22 1.66
CA GLY A 71 -17.27 0.89 2.47
C GLY A 71 -18.48 0.53 1.63
N ASP A 72 -18.77 1.28 0.57
CA ASP A 72 -19.85 0.98 -0.38
C ASP A 72 -19.71 -0.41 -1.03
N LYS A 73 -18.48 -0.82 -1.35
CA LYS A 73 -18.23 -2.16 -1.91
C LYS A 73 -18.45 -3.25 -0.87
N LEU A 74 -18.02 -3.01 0.37
CA LEU A 74 -18.20 -3.96 1.47
C LEU A 74 -19.68 -4.14 1.81
N VAL A 75 -20.48 -3.06 1.88
CA VAL A 75 -21.93 -3.15 2.07
C VAL A 75 -22.60 -3.97 0.96
N LYS A 76 -22.27 -3.68 -0.30
CA LYS A 76 -22.80 -4.47 -1.44
C LYS A 76 -22.33 -5.93 -1.42
N ALA A 77 -21.15 -6.21 -0.84
CA ALA A 77 -20.70 -7.60 -0.67
C ALA A 77 -21.54 -8.33 0.38
N VAL A 78 -21.94 -7.65 1.46
CA VAL A 78 -22.91 -8.18 2.45
C VAL A 78 -24.22 -8.51 1.76
N ASP A 79 -24.80 -7.57 0.98
CA ASP A 79 -26.06 -7.78 0.26
C ASP A 79 -25.97 -9.01 -0.67
N ALA A 80 -24.86 -9.11 -1.42
CA ALA A 80 -24.65 -10.25 -2.30
C ALA A 80 -24.54 -11.59 -1.56
N ALA A 81 -23.94 -11.58 -0.36
CA ALA A 81 -23.86 -12.75 0.51
C ALA A 81 -25.28 -13.16 0.99
N LEU A 82 -26.09 -12.19 1.44
CA LEU A 82 -27.45 -12.42 1.88
C LEU A 82 -28.36 -12.94 0.75
N ASP A 83 -28.06 -12.57 -0.50
CA ASP A 83 -28.72 -13.11 -1.70
C ASP A 83 -28.22 -14.51 -2.09
N GLY A 84 -27.26 -15.10 -1.37
CA GLY A 84 -26.63 -16.38 -1.68
C GLY A 84 -25.68 -16.33 -2.88
N ASN A 85 -25.27 -15.13 -3.31
CA ASN A 85 -24.42 -14.93 -4.49
C ASN A 85 -22.93 -14.76 -4.11
N SER A 86 -22.28 -15.85 -3.73
CA SER A 86 -20.88 -15.88 -3.32
C SER A 86 -19.92 -15.35 -4.40
N GLN A 87 -20.24 -15.55 -5.69
CA GLN A 87 -19.41 -15.05 -6.79
C GLN A 87 -19.43 -13.51 -6.87
N LYS A 88 -20.62 -12.90 -6.74
CA LYS A 88 -20.77 -11.44 -6.70
C LYS A 88 -20.11 -10.85 -5.44
N MET A 89 -20.30 -11.51 -4.29
CA MET A 89 -19.65 -11.14 -3.04
C MET A 89 -18.12 -11.06 -3.21
N MET A 90 -17.49 -12.12 -3.72
CA MET A 90 -16.04 -12.15 -3.93
C MET A 90 -15.56 -11.05 -4.87
N LYS A 91 -16.25 -10.79 -5.99
CA LYS A 91 -15.92 -9.69 -6.91
C LYS A 91 -16.00 -8.32 -6.23
N LEU A 92 -16.90 -8.12 -5.31
CA LEU A 92 -17.05 -6.88 -4.56
C LEU A 92 -15.93 -6.70 -3.54
N LEU A 93 -15.52 -7.77 -2.84
CA LEU A 93 -14.35 -7.76 -1.95
C LEU A 93 -13.06 -7.49 -2.74
N GLU A 94 -12.88 -8.12 -3.91
CA GLU A 94 -11.76 -7.83 -4.83
C GLU A 94 -11.75 -6.36 -5.27
N SER A 95 -12.93 -5.82 -5.60
CA SER A 95 -13.07 -4.41 -5.99
C SER A 95 -12.69 -3.46 -4.84
N ALA A 96 -13.10 -3.76 -3.61
CA ALA A 96 -12.72 -3.00 -2.42
C ALA A 96 -11.19 -3.00 -2.21
N GLY A 97 -10.56 -4.18 -2.27
CA GLY A 97 -9.12 -4.32 -2.15
C GLY A 97 -8.36 -3.58 -3.26
N MET A 98 -8.85 -3.66 -4.50
CA MET A 98 -8.24 -2.96 -5.64
C MET A 98 -8.32 -1.43 -5.50
N ILE A 99 -9.46 -0.90 -5.03
CA ILE A 99 -9.62 0.55 -4.78
C ILE A 99 -8.61 0.99 -3.74
N ALA A 100 -8.53 0.31 -2.60
CA ALA A 100 -7.61 0.66 -1.52
C ALA A 100 -6.14 0.52 -1.94
N MET A 101 -5.76 -0.57 -2.62
CA MET A 101 -4.42 -0.77 -3.16
C MET A 101 -4.01 0.36 -4.11
N ASN A 102 -4.89 0.74 -5.04
CA ASN A 102 -4.60 1.79 -6.01
C ASN A 102 -4.47 3.17 -5.35
N SER A 103 -5.28 3.45 -4.34
CA SER A 103 -5.17 4.70 -3.57
C SER A 103 -3.83 4.76 -2.83
N VAL A 104 -3.44 3.71 -2.11
CA VAL A 104 -2.12 3.65 -1.46
C VAL A 104 -0.99 3.85 -2.48
N ARG A 105 -1.06 3.20 -3.64
CA ARG A 105 -0.07 3.38 -4.73
C ARG A 105 -0.04 4.81 -5.27
N ALA A 106 -1.19 5.48 -5.35
CA ALA A 106 -1.28 6.88 -5.75
C ALA A 106 -0.69 7.80 -4.69
N TYR A 107 -0.91 7.50 -3.41
CA TYR A 107 -0.40 8.29 -2.29
C TYR A 107 1.13 8.37 -2.25
N PHE A 108 1.87 7.35 -2.72
CA PHE A 108 3.32 7.43 -2.91
C PHE A 108 3.76 8.60 -3.80
N VAL A 109 2.90 9.02 -4.71
CA VAL A 109 3.17 10.07 -5.69
C VAL A 109 2.61 11.41 -5.24
N ASN A 110 1.40 11.41 -4.68
CA ASN A 110 0.62 12.61 -4.41
C ASN A 110 0.70 13.05 -2.94
N GLY A 111 1.06 12.13 -2.03
CA GLY A 111 1.15 12.41 -0.60
C GLY A 111 2.29 13.37 -0.26
N GLU A 112 2.08 14.11 0.81
CA GLU A 112 3.09 15.01 1.38
C GLU A 112 3.93 14.24 2.41
N PHE A 113 5.25 14.19 2.18
CA PHE A 113 6.17 13.44 3.03
C PHE A 113 7.30 14.33 3.54
N ALA A 114 7.83 14.01 4.72
CA ALA A 114 9.05 14.62 5.22
C ALA A 114 10.17 14.52 4.17
N PRO A 115 10.86 15.61 3.83
CA PRO A 115 11.84 15.64 2.76
C PRO A 115 13.02 14.71 3.04
N LEU A 116 13.75 14.36 1.99
CA LEU A 116 14.98 13.59 2.11
C LEU A 116 16.12 14.47 2.63
N SER A 117 16.98 13.90 3.47
CA SER A 117 18.23 14.56 3.85
C SER A 117 19.16 14.70 2.63
N LEU A 118 19.98 15.74 2.60
CA LEU A 118 20.99 15.91 1.55
C LEU A 118 21.95 14.72 1.46
N ALA A 119 22.25 14.07 2.58
CA ALA A 119 23.07 12.86 2.61
C ALA A 119 22.41 11.72 1.81
N THR A 120 21.11 11.50 1.99
CA THR A 120 20.35 10.53 1.23
C THR A 120 20.29 10.86 -0.26
N ILE A 121 20.06 12.14 -0.60
CA ILE A 121 20.04 12.60 -2.00
C ILE A 121 21.41 12.38 -2.67
N ARG A 122 22.50 12.72 -2.00
CA ARG A 122 23.86 12.45 -2.48
C ARG A 122 24.13 10.96 -2.67
N ALA A 123 23.65 10.10 -1.75
CA ALA A 123 23.76 8.66 -1.87
C ALA A 123 22.97 8.13 -3.09
N ARG A 124 21.76 8.64 -3.33
CA ARG A 124 20.98 8.31 -4.55
C ARG A 124 21.70 8.77 -5.82
N ALA A 125 22.29 9.96 -5.84
CA ALA A 125 23.06 10.46 -6.99
C ALA A 125 24.28 9.59 -7.31
N ARG A 126 25.01 9.14 -6.28
CA ARG A 126 26.16 8.21 -6.43
C ARG A 126 25.71 6.87 -7.02
N ARG A 127 24.53 6.37 -6.68
CA ARG A 127 23.90 5.16 -7.26
C ARG A 127 23.32 5.38 -8.66
N GLY A 128 23.56 6.55 -9.26
CA GLY A 128 23.19 6.84 -10.65
C GLY A 128 21.76 7.39 -10.84
N ARG A 129 21.02 7.71 -9.78
CA ARG A 129 19.65 8.23 -9.88
C ARG A 129 19.65 9.60 -10.55
N LYS A 130 19.05 9.69 -11.74
CA LYS A 130 19.04 10.92 -12.57
C LYS A 130 18.41 12.11 -11.84
N GLY A 131 17.24 11.91 -11.21
CA GLY A 131 16.56 12.97 -10.45
C GLY A 131 17.41 13.53 -9.31
N ALA A 132 18.12 12.67 -8.56
CA ALA A 132 19.00 13.11 -7.49
C ALA A 132 20.21 13.90 -8.01
N LYS A 133 20.80 13.50 -9.16
CA LYS A 133 21.87 14.27 -9.82
C LYS A 133 21.39 15.63 -10.28
N GLN A 134 20.21 15.68 -10.88
CA GLN A 134 19.61 16.93 -11.35
C GLN A 134 19.27 17.86 -10.18
N TYR A 135 18.69 17.32 -9.10
CA TYR A 135 18.40 18.06 -7.88
C TYR A 135 19.66 18.72 -7.29
N LEU A 136 20.75 17.96 -7.15
CA LEU A 136 22.02 18.51 -6.63
C LEU A 136 22.59 19.58 -7.54
N LYS A 137 22.47 19.45 -8.86
CA LYS A 137 22.90 20.47 -9.82
C LYS A 137 22.05 21.75 -9.70
N GLN A 138 20.74 21.64 -9.51
CA GLN A 138 19.89 22.82 -9.29
C GLN A 138 20.25 23.53 -7.99
N LEU A 139 20.58 22.79 -6.91
CA LEU A 139 21.00 23.40 -5.64
C LEU A 139 22.28 24.26 -5.74
N GLU A 140 23.12 24.05 -6.73
CA GLU A 140 24.31 24.89 -6.96
C GLU A 140 23.96 26.27 -7.49
N THR A 141 22.80 26.42 -8.15
CA THR A 141 22.38 27.66 -8.82
C THR A 141 21.15 28.30 -8.18
N GLY A 142 20.45 27.62 -7.27
CA GLY A 142 19.24 28.12 -6.62
C GLY A 142 18.42 27.03 -5.95
N PRO A 143 17.14 27.28 -5.66
CA PRO A 143 16.26 26.28 -5.08
C PRO A 143 15.99 25.15 -6.08
N ALA A 144 16.07 23.89 -5.61
CA ALA A 144 15.84 22.71 -6.42
C ALA A 144 14.38 22.22 -6.31
N GLU A 145 13.87 21.64 -7.40
CA GLU A 145 12.52 21.08 -7.46
C GLU A 145 12.41 19.80 -6.62
N SER A 146 11.55 19.79 -5.61
CA SER A 146 11.32 18.65 -4.72
C SER A 146 10.82 17.41 -5.46
N GLY A 147 10.09 17.58 -6.56
CA GLY A 147 9.57 16.51 -7.39
C GLY A 147 10.63 15.59 -8.01
N LEU A 148 11.90 16.06 -8.11
CA LEU A 148 13.02 15.28 -8.63
C LEU A 148 13.49 14.18 -7.66
N VAL A 149 13.19 14.30 -6.37
CA VAL A 149 13.70 13.43 -5.30
C VAL A 149 12.58 13.02 -4.35
N ARG A 150 11.61 12.29 -4.85
CA ARG A 150 10.48 11.83 -4.02
C ARG A 150 10.96 10.91 -2.88
N PRO A 151 10.51 11.15 -1.62
CA PRO A 151 11.03 10.44 -0.45
C PRO A 151 10.90 8.91 -0.53
N LEU A 152 9.73 8.39 -0.83
CA LEU A 152 9.44 6.95 -0.85
C LEU A 152 9.77 6.27 -2.19
N ILE A 153 10.14 7.02 -3.22
CA ILE A 153 10.42 6.50 -4.56
C ILE A 153 11.90 6.63 -4.88
N ASP A 154 12.65 5.52 -4.77
CA ASP A 154 14.02 5.40 -5.28
C ASP A 154 14.05 4.55 -6.57
N THR A 155 13.67 3.27 -6.47
CA THR A 155 13.49 2.36 -7.60
C THR A 155 12.03 2.18 -8.01
N GLY A 156 11.11 2.58 -7.14
CA GLY A 156 9.67 2.34 -7.27
C GLY A 156 9.22 0.95 -6.81
N GLU A 157 10.14 0.11 -6.33
CA GLU A 157 9.80 -1.27 -5.90
C GLU A 157 8.79 -1.29 -4.74
N LEU A 158 9.02 -0.48 -3.69
CA LEU A 158 8.13 -0.44 -2.54
C LEU A 158 6.68 -0.16 -2.97
N ARG A 159 6.48 0.80 -3.87
CA ARG A 159 5.17 1.13 -4.44
C ARG A 159 4.58 -0.03 -5.25
N LYS A 160 5.39 -0.72 -6.04
CA LYS A 160 4.93 -1.85 -6.87
C LYS A 160 4.47 -3.03 -6.02
N LEU A 161 5.10 -3.26 -4.87
CA LEU A 161 4.80 -4.37 -3.97
C LEU A 161 3.56 -4.16 -3.09
N VAL A 162 3.02 -2.93 -3.03
CA VAL A 162 1.72 -2.73 -2.40
C VAL A 162 0.69 -3.56 -3.15
N THR A 163 0.00 -4.44 -2.43
CA THR A 163 -1.05 -5.31 -3.00
C THR A 163 -2.19 -5.46 -2.01
N TYR A 164 -3.26 -6.10 -2.43
CA TYR A 164 -4.30 -6.57 -1.51
C TYR A 164 -4.34 -8.09 -1.48
N VAL A 165 -4.79 -8.64 -0.36
CA VAL A 165 -5.11 -10.07 -0.22
C VAL A 165 -6.46 -10.22 0.44
N ILE A 166 -7.21 -11.22 0.02
CA ILE A 166 -8.44 -11.64 0.71
C ILE A 166 -8.08 -12.91 1.47
N MET A 167 -8.27 -12.86 2.79
CA MET A 167 -8.01 -13.97 3.70
C MET A 167 -9.33 -14.58 4.15
N LYS A 168 -9.37 -15.89 4.30
CA LYS A 168 -10.45 -16.61 4.97
C LYS A 168 -9.82 -17.50 6.05
N LYS A 169 -10.10 -17.20 7.32
CA LYS A 169 -9.51 -17.92 8.48
C LYS A 169 -7.99 -18.05 8.35
N GLU A 170 -7.28 -16.94 8.20
CA GLU A 170 -5.83 -16.87 8.05
C GLU A 170 -5.25 -17.53 6.78
N LYS A 171 -6.09 -18.04 5.87
CA LYS A 171 -5.67 -18.56 4.58
C LYS A 171 -5.95 -17.55 3.47
N GLU A 172 -4.94 -17.29 2.65
CA GLU A 172 -5.10 -16.45 1.47
C GLU A 172 -6.05 -17.13 0.46
N VAL A 173 -7.10 -16.41 0.05
CA VAL A 173 -8.06 -16.85 -0.96
C VAL A 173 -7.79 -16.15 -2.28
N LYS A 174 -7.41 -14.87 -2.23
CA LYS A 174 -7.16 -14.06 -3.42
C LYS A 174 -6.11 -13.00 -3.15
N ARG A 175 -5.32 -12.67 -4.16
CA ARG A 175 -4.32 -11.60 -4.12
C ARG A 175 -4.46 -10.70 -5.35
N GLY A 176 -4.25 -9.40 -5.19
CA GLY A 176 -4.13 -8.47 -6.31
C GLY A 176 -2.86 -8.73 -7.11
N SER A 177 -2.95 -8.62 -8.42
CA SER A 177 -1.76 -8.68 -9.28
C SER A 177 -0.92 -7.41 -9.12
N THR A 178 0.38 -7.61 -9.04
CA THR A 178 1.39 -6.53 -9.02
C THR A 178 1.58 -5.92 -10.40
#